data_b0b8e736fe5e3f5f6a090ed40448aaf2
#
_entry.id   b0b8e736fe5e3f5f6a090ed40448aaf2
#
_cell.length_a   1.000
_cell.length_b   1.000
_cell.length_c   1.000
_cell.angle_alpha   90.00
_cell.angle_beta   90.00
_cell.angle_gamma   90.00
#
_symmetry.space_group_name_H-M   'P 1'
#
loop_
_entity.id
_entity.type
_entity.pdbx_description
1 polymer ?
#
loop_
_entity_poly.entity_id
_entity_poly.type
_entity_poly.pdbx_seq_one_letter_code
_entity_poly.pdbx_strand_id
1 'polypeptide(L)'
;MASGAPVRSRLQVALDGAPPPPPGFRPFEDADTATLAALLWDAYRGTPDEADVGDLKGAAREVRLTLDGEYGTFLRDASFVAEHDGRPVAGALVTLYRDVPLLAFLFVAQSHAGHGLGRGLIQAVMHALAEQGHDTLTLAVTRRNRRARRLYDRLGFVEVA
;
A
#
# COMPACT_ATOMS: atom_id res chain seq x y z
N MET A 1 28.76 15.23 -1.26
CA MET A 1 27.55 15.12 -2.09
C MET A 1 26.35 14.89 -1.21
N ALA A 2 25.50 15.83 -1.15
CA ALA A 2 24.28 15.65 -0.37
C ALA A 2 23.39 14.66 -1.09
N SER A 3 23.16 13.48 -0.52
CA SER A 3 22.07 12.63 -0.92
C SER A 3 20.80 13.26 -0.34
N GLY A 4 20.13 14.07 -1.12
CA GLY A 4 18.82 14.55 -0.74
C GLY A 4 17.85 13.38 -0.57
N ALA A 5 16.83 13.56 0.26
CA ALA A 5 15.73 12.59 0.33
C ALA A 5 15.18 12.34 -1.08
N PRO A 6 14.77 11.10 -1.41
CA PRO A 6 14.20 10.84 -2.73
C PRO A 6 12.99 11.73 -2.97
N VAL A 7 12.89 12.25 -4.20
CA VAL A 7 11.75 13.08 -4.58
C VAL A 7 10.53 12.20 -4.74
N ARG A 8 9.45 12.57 -4.05
CA ARG A 8 8.18 11.86 -4.11
C ARG A 8 7.11 12.69 -4.78
N SER A 9 6.27 12.01 -5.53
CA SER A 9 5.06 12.59 -6.08
C SER A 9 3.88 12.16 -5.23
N ARG A 10 2.96 13.08 -4.99
CA ARG A 10 1.68 12.77 -4.38
C ARG A 10 0.67 12.47 -5.47
N LEU A 11 0.04 11.31 -5.38
CA LEU A 11 -0.96 10.89 -6.35
C LEU A 11 -2.33 10.76 -5.67
N GLN A 12 -3.39 10.92 -6.45
CA GLN A 12 -4.75 10.83 -5.96
C GLN A 12 -5.64 10.19 -7.00
N VAL A 13 -6.60 9.39 -6.55
CA VAL A 13 -7.64 8.82 -7.41
C VAL A 13 -9.00 9.08 -6.79
N ALA A 14 -9.99 9.38 -7.65
CA ALA A 14 -11.39 9.47 -7.24
C ALA A 14 -11.95 8.07 -7.05
N LEU A 15 -12.75 7.89 -6.01
CA LEU A 15 -13.36 6.60 -5.68
C LEU A 15 -14.75 6.43 -6.30
N ASP A 16 -15.25 7.48 -6.93
CA ASP A 16 -16.53 7.48 -7.58
C ASP A 16 -16.59 6.40 -8.68
N GLY A 17 -17.57 5.52 -8.60
CA GLY A 17 -17.71 4.44 -9.56
C GLY A 17 -16.70 3.31 -9.45
N ALA A 18 -15.98 3.21 -8.34
CA ALA A 18 -15.00 2.12 -8.15
C ALA A 18 -15.69 0.75 -8.25
N PRO A 19 -15.25 -0.13 -9.18
CA PRO A 19 -15.87 -1.44 -9.35
C PRO A 19 -15.52 -2.38 -8.21
N PRO A 20 -16.30 -3.46 -8.00
CA PRO A 20 -15.93 -4.50 -7.05
C PRO A 20 -14.56 -5.10 -7.41
N PRO A 21 -13.75 -5.48 -6.40
CA PRO A 21 -12.46 -6.09 -6.66
C PRO A 21 -12.61 -7.51 -7.19
N PRO A 22 -11.58 -8.04 -7.88
CA PRO A 22 -11.54 -9.47 -8.17
C PRO A 22 -11.46 -10.28 -6.87
N PRO A 23 -11.81 -11.57 -6.88
CA PRO A 23 -11.71 -12.42 -5.69
C PRO A 23 -10.23 -12.65 -5.31
N GLY A 24 -10.00 -13.06 -4.06
CA GLY A 24 -8.67 -13.42 -3.58
C GLY A 24 -8.04 -12.44 -2.61
N PHE A 25 -8.79 -11.41 -2.20
CA PHE A 25 -8.31 -10.41 -1.25
C PHE A 25 -9.22 -10.41 -0.03
N ARG A 26 -8.62 -10.50 1.15
CA ARG A 26 -9.35 -10.49 2.40
C ARG A 26 -8.94 -9.32 3.28
N PRO A 27 -9.79 -8.88 4.22
CA PRO A 27 -9.41 -7.84 5.16
C PRO A 27 -8.19 -8.23 6.01
N PHE A 28 -7.42 -7.22 6.40
CA PHE A 28 -6.33 -7.38 7.35
C PHE A 28 -6.84 -7.95 8.68
N GLU A 29 -6.06 -8.83 9.29
CA GLU A 29 -6.30 -9.39 10.63
C GLU A 29 -5.06 -9.17 11.49
N ASP A 30 -5.24 -9.04 12.81
CA ASP A 30 -4.13 -8.81 13.73
C ASP A 30 -3.05 -9.88 13.65
N ALA A 31 -3.43 -11.12 13.37
CA ALA A 31 -2.51 -12.23 13.20
C ALA A 31 -1.54 -12.04 12.02
N ASP A 32 -1.84 -11.14 11.09
CA ASP A 32 -0.98 -10.86 9.93
C ASP A 32 0.25 -10.03 10.28
N THR A 33 0.27 -9.35 11.41
CA THR A 33 1.26 -8.30 11.72
C THR A 33 2.70 -8.77 11.55
N ALA A 34 3.06 -9.91 12.12
CA ALA A 34 4.44 -10.41 12.05
C ALA A 34 4.83 -10.84 10.63
N THR A 35 3.91 -11.49 9.92
CA THR A 35 4.15 -11.93 8.54
C THR A 35 4.29 -10.73 7.59
N LEU A 36 3.48 -9.70 7.80
CA LEU A 36 3.52 -8.49 6.98
C LEU A 36 4.84 -7.74 7.12
N ALA A 37 5.45 -7.76 8.31
CA ALA A 37 6.76 -7.13 8.50
C ALA A 37 7.83 -7.77 7.61
N ALA A 38 7.90 -9.10 7.60
CA ALA A 38 8.84 -9.82 6.75
C ALA A 38 8.52 -9.62 5.26
N LEU A 39 7.25 -9.57 4.92
CA LEU A 39 6.78 -9.37 3.56
C LEU A 39 7.12 -7.96 3.05
N LEU A 40 6.97 -6.95 3.90
CA LEU A 40 7.31 -5.57 3.57
C LEU A 40 8.80 -5.45 3.24
N TRP A 41 9.67 -6.06 4.04
CA TRP A 41 11.10 -6.07 3.77
C TRP A 41 11.41 -6.80 2.46
N ASP A 42 10.84 -7.98 2.24
CA ASP A 42 11.04 -8.73 1.01
C ASP A 42 10.65 -7.91 -0.22
N ALA A 43 9.52 -7.22 -0.15
CA ALA A 43 9.01 -6.46 -1.28
C ALA A 43 9.84 -5.21 -1.58
N TYR A 44 10.41 -4.57 -0.56
CA TYR A 44 11.10 -3.27 -0.72
C TYR A 44 12.60 -3.41 -0.97
N ARG A 45 13.22 -4.51 -0.53
CA ARG A 45 14.66 -4.68 -0.74
C ARG A 45 15.00 -4.74 -2.22
N GLY A 46 16.05 -4.01 -2.61
CA GLY A 46 16.46 -3.90 -4.00
C GLY A 46 15.63 -2.96 -4.84
N THR A 47 14.66 -2.26 -4.26
CA THR A 47 13.84 -1.26 -4.98
C THR A 47 14.30 0.16 -4.65
N PRO A 48 13.86 1.18 -5.43
CA PRO A 48 14.16 2.57 -5.09
C PRO A 48 13.64 3.02 -3.72
N ASP A 49 12.69 2.29 -3.15
CA ASP A 49 12.06 2.64 -1.86
C ASP A 49 12.65 1.85 -0.67
N GLU A 50 13.70 1.07 -0.89
CA GLU A 50 14.33 0.28 0.19
C GLU A 50 14.67 1.13 1.42
N ALA A 51 15.12 2.36 1.21
CA ALA A 51 15.50 3.25 2.30
C ALA A 51 14.32 3.60 3.22
N ASP A 52 13.10 3.49 2.75
CA ASP A 52 11.89 3.76 3.57
C ASP A 52 11.73 2.74 4.70
N VAL A 53 12.28 1.56 4.53
CA VAL A 53 12.20 0.48 5.52
C VAL A 53 13.56 0.21 6.16
N GLY A 54 14.63 0.26 5.40
CA GLY A 54 16.02 0.11 5.86
C GLY A 54 16.45 -1.35 6.00
N ASP A 55 15.77 -2.13 6.82
CA ASP A 55 16.05 -3.55 7.06
C ASP A 55 14.79 -4.24 7.62
N LEU A 56 14.91 -5.50 8.03
CA LEU A 56 13.79 -6.24 8.60
C LEU A 56 13.27 -5.59 9.89
N LYS A 57 14.13 -5.09 10.74
CA LYS A 57 13.71 -4.38 11.97
C LYS A 57 12.98 -3.08 11.62
N GLY A 58 13.46 -2.37 10.61
CA GLY A 58 12.81 -1.16 10.10
C GLY A 58 11.44 -1.47 9.53
N ALA A 59 11.30 -2.57 8.79
CA ALA A 59 10.02 -3.01 8.27
C ALA A 59 9.02 -3.31 9.40
N ALA A 60 9.47 -4.05 10.42
CA ALA A 60 8.64 -4.35 11.59
C ALA A 60 8.20 -3.07 12.31
N ARG A 61 9.10 -2.10 12.44
CA ARG A 61 8.79 -0.80 13.03
C ARG A 61 7.76 -0.04 12.19
N GLU A 62 7.92 -0.01 10.88
CA GLU A 62 6.99 0.69 9.99
C GLU A 62 5.59 0.10 10.04
N VAL A 63 5.46 -1.22 10.08
CA VAL A 63 4.16 -1.87 10.24
C VAL A 63 3.54 -1.47 11.57
N ARG A 64 4.31 -1.54 12.66
CA ARG A 64 3.80 -1.17 14.00
C ARG A 64 3.37 0.30 14.06
N LEU A 65 4.18 1.22 13.53
CA LEU A 65 3.84 2.64 13.50
C LEU A 65 2.55 2.89 12.72
N THR A 66 2.37 2.17 11.61
CA THR A 66 1.15 2.27 10.81
C THR A 66 -0.07 1.84 11.61
N LEU A 67 0.02 0.69 12.28
CA LEU A 67 -1.08 0.16 13.09
C LEU A 67 -1.37 1.04 14.31
N ASP A 68 -0.34 1.69 14.88
CA ASP A 68 -0.45 2.55 16.06
C ASP A 68 -0.95 3.96 15.74
N GLY A 69 -1.12 4.31 14.48
CA GLY A 69 -1.68 5.60 14.09
C GLY A 69 -0.69 6.73 13.86
N GLU A 70 0.61 6.44 13.78
CA GLU A 70 1.63 7.47 13.50
C GLU A 70 1.47 8.13 12.13
N TYR A 71 0.92 7.39 11.17
CA TYR A 71 0.64 7.89 9.82
C TYR A 71 -0.84 8.18 9.59
N GLY A 72 -1.58 8.45 10.67
CA GLY A 72 -3.02 8.62 10.68
C GLY A 72 -3.71 7.38 11.22
N THR A 73 -4.99 7.51 11.54
CA THR A 73 -5.78 6.40 12.08
C THR A 73 -5.75 5.21 11.12
N PHE A 74 -5.33 4.04 11.60
CA PHE A 74 -5.30 2.85 10.77
C PHE A 74 -6.74 2.44 10.40
N LEU A 75 -6.99 2.29 9.10
CA LEU A 75 -8.29 1.87 8.57
C LEU A 75 -8.28 0.36 8.33
N ARG A 76 -8.56 -0.38 9.37
CA ARG A 76 -8.59 -1.85 9.33
C ARG A 76 -9.53 -2.37 8.25
N ASP A 77 -10.70 -1.77 8.12
CA ASP A 77 -11.74 -2.22 7.19
C ASP A 77 -11.48 -1.81 5.73
N ALA A 78 -10.39 -1.10 5.48
CA ALA A 78 -9.94 -0.72 4.15
C ALA A 78 -8.55 -1.25 3.83
N SER A 79 -7.98 -2.08 4.70
CA SER A 79 -6.67 -2.70 4.53
C SER A 79 -6.85 -4.18 4.19
N PHE A 80 -6.09 -4.66 3.20
CA PHE A 80 -6.32 -5.99 2.62
C PHE A 80 -5.05 -6.79 2.48
N VAL A 81 -5.21 -8.11 2.43
CA VAL A 81 -4.12 -9.07 2.28
C VAL A 81 -4.50 -10.07 1.20
N ALA A 82 -3.53 -10.48 0.39
CA ALA A 82 -3.66 -11.60 -0.52
C ALA A 82 -2.87 -12.78 0.02
N GLU A 83 -3.44 -13.97 -0.02
CA GLU A 83 -2.82 -15.19 0.46
C GLU A 83 -2.51 -16.16 -0.68
N HIS A 84 -1.46 -16.95 -0.48
CA HIS A 84 -1.14 -18.11 -1.29
C HIS A 84 -0.73 -19.23 -0.35
N ASP A 85 -1.38 -20.39 -0.47
CA ASP A 85 -1.15 -21.54 0.41
C ASP A 85 -1.27 -21.16 1.90
N GLY A 86 -2.27 -20.33 2.23
CA GLY A 86 -2.55 -19.94 3.61
C GLY A 86 -1.59 -18.90 4.19
N ARG A 87 -0.69 -18.34 3.39
CA ARG A 87 0.26 -17.30 3.83
C ARG A 87 0.06 -16.01 3.08
N PRO A 88 0.14 -14.86 3.77
CA PRO A 88 0.12 -13.58 3.08
C PRO A 88 1.31 -13.45 2.11
N VAL A 89 1.02 -13.05 0.87
CA VAL A 89 2.03 -12.80 -0.16
C VAL A 89 1.98 -11.37 -0.69
N ALA A 90 0.98 -10.61 -0.28
CA ALA A 90 0.84 -9.20 -0.63
C ALA A 90 -0.08 -8.52 0.38
N GLY A 91 0.07 -7.23 0.53
CA GLY A 91 -0.76 -6.45 1.43
C GLY A 91 -0.84 -4.98 1.07
N ALA A 92 -1.93 -4.35 1.50
CA ALA A 92 -2.15 -2.92 1.39
C ALA A 92 -2.63 -2.40 2.74
N LEU A 93 -1.91 -1.44 3.31
CA LEU A 93 -2.25 -0.82 4.59
C LEU A 93 -2.68 0.63 4.34
N VAL A 94 -3.86 0.96 4.83
CA VAL A 94 -4.49 2.26 4.60
C VAL A 94 -4.71 2.96 5.93
N THR A 95 -4.44 4.26 5.95
CA THR A 95 -4.67 5.11 7.12
C THR A 95 -5.55 6.30 6.72
N LEU A 96 -6.14 6.95 7.71
CA LEU A 96 -6.81 8.22 7.52
C LEU A 96 -5.85 9.32 7.98
N TYR A 97 -5.25 10.00 7.02
CA TYR A 97 -4.27 11.04 7.29
C TYR A 97 -4.85 12.40 6.90
N ARG A 98 -5.00 13.29 7.89
CA ARG A 98 -5.60 14.63 7.69
C ARG A 98 -6.97 14.52 7.00
N ASP A 99 -7.78 13.59 7.49
CA ASP A 99 -9.15 13.34 7.03
C ASP A 99 -9.25 12.77 5.60
N VAL A 100 -8.13 12.35 5.00
CA VAL A 100 -8.11 11.74 3.66
C VAL A 100 -7.47 10.36 3.75
N PRO A 101 -8.08 9.34 3.14
CA PRO A 101 -7.47 8.01 3.07
C PRO A 101 -6.12 8.05 2.35
N LEU A 102 -5.14 7.45 2.98
CA LEU A 102 -3.77 7.34 2.49
C LEU A 102 -3.39 5.87 2.36
N LEU A 103 -2.97 5.45 1.17
CA LEU A 103 -2.33 4.16 0.99
C LEU A 103 -0.91 4.27 1.56
N ALA A 104 -0.75 3.87 2.82
CA ALA A 104 0.51 4.02 3.53
C ALA A 104 1.56 3.04 3.02
N PHE A 105 1.15 1.79 2.75
CA PHE A 105 2.03 0.76 2.19
C PHE A 105 1.27 -0.12 1.22
N LEU A 106 1.92 -0.45 0.11
CA LEU A 106 1.50 -1.48 -0.83
C LEU A 106 2.73 -2.35 -1.11
N PHE A 107 2.61 -3.63 -0.86
CA PHE A 107 3.74 -4.53 -1.05
C PHE A 107 3.30 -5.90 -1.56
N VAL A 108 4.11 -6.45 -2.45
CA VAL A 108 3.91 -7.78 -3.05
C VAL A 108 5.24 -8.52 -2.94
N ALA A 109 5.21 -9.76 -2.45
CA ALA A 109 6.39 -10.61 -2.39
C ALA A 109 7.03 -10.69 -3.77
N GLN A 110 8.37 -10.59 -3.83
CA GLN A 110 9.07 -10.62 -5.12
C GLN A 110 8.78 -11.91 -5.91
N SER A 111 8.59 -13.03 -5.20
CA SER A 111 8.23 -14.32 -5.81
C SER A 111 6.85 -14.32 -6.48
N HIS A 112 5.99 -13.37 -6.15
CA HIS A 112 4.63 -13.27 -6.65
C HIS A 112 4.40 -11.99 -7.47
N ALA A 113 5.46 -11.28 -7.80
CA ALA A 113 5.39 -10.06 -8.60
C ALA A 113 4.93 -10.37 -10.04
N GLY A 114 4.23 -9.43 -10.65
CA GLY A 114 3.80 -9.56 -12.05
C GLY A 114 2.52 -10.37 -12.25
N HIS A 115 1.80 -10.72 -11.19
CA HIS A 115 0.57 -11.51 -11.26
C HIS A 115 -0.69 -10.69 -10.95
N GLY A 116 -0.60 -9.36 -10.94
CA GLY A 116 -1.76 -8.49 -10.72
C GLY A 116 -2.19 -8.32 -9.27
N LEU A 117 -1.41 -8.78 -8.29
CA LEU A 117 -1.78 -8.69 -6.88
C LEU A 117 -1.83 -7.25 -6.39
N GLY A 118 -0.87 -6.42 -6.76
CA GLY A 118 -0.88 -5.00 -6.39
C GLY A 118 -2.11 -4.28 -6.91
N ARG A 119 -2.46 -4.53 -8.16
CA ARG A 119 -3.66 -3.96 -8.78
C ARG A 119 -4.92 -4.40 -8.05
N GLY A 120 -5.05 -5.69 -7.79
CA GLY A 120 -6.21 -6.24 -7.09
C GLY A 120 -6.36 -5.70 -5.68
N LEU A 121 -5.25 -5.55 -4.95
CA LEU A 121 -5.25 -4.96 -3.62
C LEU A 121 -5.76 -3.53 -3.65
N ILE A 122 -5.28 -2.71 -4.57
CA ILE A 122 -5.73 -1.31 -4.68
C ILE A 122 -7.21 -1.26 -5.06
N GLN A 123 -7.67 -2.13 -5.94
CA GLN A 123 -9.08 -2.21 -6.29
C GLN A 123 -9.94 -2.59 -5.08
N ALA A 124 -9.48 -3.52 -4.23
CA ALA A 124 -10.18 -3.86 -3.00
C ALA A 124 -10.24 -2.67 -2.04
N VAL A 125 -9.12 -1.96 -1.88
CA VAL A 125 -9.05 -0.75 -1.06
C VAL A 125 -10.02 0.31 -1.57
N MET A 126 -9.98 0.60 -2.86
CA MET A 126 -10.84 1.62 -3.48
C MET A 126 -12.33 1.30 -3.29
N HIS A 127 -12.70 0.04 -3.50
CA HIS A 127 -14.08 -0.38 -3.33
C HIS A 127 -14.55 -0.24 -1.89
N ALA A 128 -13.74 -0.70 -0.92
CA ALA A 128 -14.07 -0.59 0.50
C ALA A 128 -14.20 0.87 0.95
N LEU A 129 -13.28 1.73 0.53
CA LEU A 129 -13.33 3.15 0.87
C LEU A 129 -14.55 3.84 0.25
N ALA A 130 -14.89 3.51 -0.98
CA ALA A 130 -16.08 4.06 -1.64
C ALA A 130 -17.36 3.66 -0.88
N GLU A 131 -17.47 2.41 -0.44
CA GLU A 131 -18.61 1.94 0.35
C GLU A 131 -18.68 2.62 1.72
N GLN A 132 -17.54 3.03 2.26
CA GLN A 132 -17.46 3.74 3.54
C GLN A 132 -17.71 5.24 3.40
N GLY A 133 -17.98 5.72 2.19
CA GLY A 133 -18.33 7.12 1.94
C GLY A 133 -17.17 8.05 1.68
N HIS A 134 -15.97 7.53 1.45
CA HIS A 134 -14.82 8.37 1.08
C HIS A 134 -14.84 8.72 -0.40
N ASP A 135 -14.30 9.89 -0.73
CA ASP A 135 -14.30 10.41 -2.10
C ASP A 135 -13.02 10.13 -2.86
N THR A 136 -11.90 10.05 -2.15
CA THR A 136 -10.58 9.92 -2.78
C THR A 136 -9.66 9.00 -1.98
N LEU A 137 -8.64 8.50 -2.67
CA LEU A 137 -7.50 7.79 -2.07
C LEU A 137 -6.23 8.47 -2.53
N THR A 138 -5.33 8.77 -1.60
CA THR A 138 -4.03 9.37 -1.89
C THR A 138 -2.90 8.41 -1.59
N LEU A 139 -1.74 8.67 -2.18
CA LEU A 139 -0.50 7.98 -1.87
C LEU A 139 0.68 8.88 -2.23
N ALA A 140 1.85 8.53 -1.70
CA ALA A 140 3.12 9.12 -2.11
C ALA A 140 3.97 8.03 -2.77
N VAL A 141 4.61 8.35 -3.88
CA VAL A 141 5.46 7.42 -4.60
C VAL A 141 6.76 8.11 -4.99
N THR A 142 7.88 7.41 -4.83
CA THR A 142 9.18 7.90 -5.28
C THR A 142 9.18 8.05 -6.79
N ARG A 143 9.61 9.20 -7.30
CA ARG A 143 9.60 9.48 -8.75
C ARG A 143 10.37 8.46 -9.57
N ARG A 144 11.43 7.90 -9.00
CA ARG A 144 12.24 6.88 -9.68
C ARG A 144 11.57 5.50 -9.74
N ASN A 145 10.54 5.27 -8.94
CA ASN A 145 9.85 3.99 -8.93
C ASN A 145 8.86 3.92 -10.09
N ARG A 146 9.40 3.70 -11.30
CA ARG A 146 8.62 3.70 -12.54
C ARG A 146 7.58 2.58 -12.57
N ARG A 147 7.91 1.43 -12.00
CA ARG A 147 7.01 0.28 -11.97
C ARG A 147 5.76 0.59 -11.16
N ALA A 148 5.92 1.14 -9.96
CA ALA A 148 4.80 1.55 -9.13
C ALA A 148 3.99 2.66 -9.80
N ARG A 149 4.66 3.66 -10.39
CA ARG A 149 3.96 4.76 -11.07
C ARG A 149 3.11 4.26 -12.24
N ARG A 150 3.57 3.28 -13.00
CA ARG A 150 2.77 2.69 -14.09
C ARG A 150 1.52 1.99 -13.56
N LEU A 151 1.64 1.28 -12.44
CA LEU A 151 0.52 0.64 -11.80
C LEU A 151 -0.54 1.67 -11.38
N TYR A 152 -0.12 2.73 -10.70
CA TYR A 152 -1.03 3.78 -10.26
C TYR A 152 -1.66 4.53 -11.43
N ASP A 153 -0.88 4.80 -12.46
CA ASP A 153 -1.36 5.46 -13.67
C ASP A 153 -2.48 4.66 -14.34
N ARG A 154 -2.29 3.34 -14.45
CA ARG A 154 -3.31 2.44 -15.01
C ARG A 154 -4.60 2.39 -14.19
N LEU A 155 -4.50 2.66 -12.89
CA LEU A 155 -5.66 2.68 -12.00
C LEU A 155 -6.35 4.04 -11.94
N GLY A 156 -5.84 5.01 -12.68
CA GLY A 156 -6.45 6.33 -12.76
C GLY A 156 -5.92 7.36 -11.79
N PHE A 157 -4.85 7.04 -11.04
CA PHE A 157 -4.22 8.02 -10.16
C PHE A 157 -3.59 9.14 -10.98
N VAL A 158 -3.72 10.37 -10.48
CA VAL A 158 -3.11 11.56 -11.08
C VAL A 158 -2.26 12.29 -10.05
N GLU A 159 -1.21 12.96 -10.51
CA GLU A 159 -0.34 13.74 -9.64
C GLU A 159 -1.08 14.99 -9.16
N VAL A 160 -0.95 15.28 -7.86
CA VAL A 160 -1.55 16.47 -7.23
C VAL A 160 -0.48 17.27 -6.51
N ALA A 161 -0.77 18.55 -6.33
CA ALA A 161 0.14 19.46 -5.66
C ALA A 161 0.28 19.17 -4.16
#